data_89e73f22653a90bd4de4b7c0581db00c
#
_entry.id   89e73f22653a90bd4de4b7c0581db00c
#
_cell.length_a   1.000
_cell.length_b   1.000
_cell.length_c   1.000
_cell.angle_alpha   90.00
_cell.angle_beta   90.00
_cell.angle_gamma   90.00
#
_symmetry.space_group_name_H-M   'P 1'
#
loop_
_entity.id
_entity.type
_entity.pdbx_description
1 polymer ?
#
loop_
_entity_poly.entity_id
_entity_poly.type
_entity_poly.pdbx_seq_one_letter_code
_entity_poly.pdbx_strand_id
1 'polypeptide(L)'
;MIRLLLIATVAVLLVGCSTIQIDESDVFLPKPSVTPATFDVPGVTLTQHRIPVDDTVQVDAWHLTQPDAEATVLFFGGNGFYLVQSLGYIRALTDFPVNVVMWDYRGYGNSGGQPTVPAFKADALGVYRYATDSLGADPNRLIVHGHSLGTFLATLVASERRAAGVVLENPATDVDGWVESVVPWYIRLFVNVEVDATLRGESNVERLQEIAAPLLLVGGSEDNVTTPDMARTLHAEATAPHNELVIVDGGGHNELYEAAPYRAAYERLLDRVRRAETPSASR
;
A
#
# COMPACT_ATOMS: atom_id res chain seq x y z
N MET A 1 43.69 6.10 -33.02
CA MET A 1 42.64 6.89 -32.38
C MET A 1 41.30 6.86 -33.14
N ILE A 2 41.24 7.06 -34.43
CA ILE A 2 40.01 7.10 -35.23
C ILE A 2 39.23 5.76 -35.22
N ARG A 3 39.91 4.59 -35.19
CA ARG A 3 39.25 3.27 -35.14
C ARG A 3 38.58 2.95 -33.81
N LEU A 4 39.09 3.46 -32.70
CA LEU A 4 38.47 3.30 -31.40
C LEU A 4 37.22 4.19 -31.24
N LEU A 5 37.22 5.39 -31.80
CA LEU A 5 36.04 6.27 -31.83
C LEU A 5 34.90 5.69 -32.67
N LEU A 6 35.22 5.06 -33.80
CA LEU A 6 34.21 4.41 -34.66
C LEU A 6 33.56 3.16 -33.96
N ILE A 7 34.33 2.39 -33.23
CA ILE A 7 33.80 1.24 -32.47
C ILE A 7 32.92 1.70 -31.31
N ALA A 8 33.32 2.76 -30.60
CA ALA A 8 32.48 3.34 -29.54
C ALA A 8 31.18 3.94 -30.09
N THR A 9 31.23 4.60 -31.26
CA THR A 9 30.03 5.18 -31.89
C THR A 9 29.10 4.09 -32.43
N VAL A 10 29.60 2.98 -32.95
CA VAL A 10 28.82 1.83 -33.42
C VAL A 10 28.20 1.09 -32.21
N ALA A 11 28.91 0.96 -31.08
CA ALA A 11 28.38 0.35 -29.86
C ALA A 11 27.23 1.19 -29.29
N VAL A 12 27.34 2.53 -29.30
CA VAL A 12 26.26 3.44 -28.85
C VAL A 12 25.03 3.38 -29.78
N LEU A 13 25.25 3.21 -31.10
CA LEU A 13 24.15 3.08 -32.05
C LEU A 13 23.43 1.74 -32.01
N LEU A 14 24.04 0.68 -31.45
CA LEU A 14 23.42 -0.62 -31.27
C LEU A 14 22.62 -0.72 -29.96
N VAL A 15 22.88 0.13 -28.98
CA VAL A 15 22.11 0.19 -27.72
C VAL A 15 20.78 0.95 -27.89
N GLY A 16 20.67 1.79 -28.95
CA GLY A 16 19.49 2.63 -29.19
C GLY A 16 18.19 1.91 -29.57
N CYS A 17 18.15 0.57 -29.58
CA CYS A 17 16.96 -0.24 -29.86
C CYS A 17 16.57 -1.20 -28.73
N SER A 18 17.16 -1.08 -27.54
CA SER A 18 16.78 -1.91 -26.41
C SER A 18 15.55 -1.30 -25.72
N THR A 19 14.48 -2.07 -25.65
CA THR A 19 13.27 -1.73 -24.89
C THR A 19 13.29 -2.53 -23.58
N ILE A 20 13.10 -1.87 -22.47
CA ILE A 20 12.75 -2.51 -21.19
C ILE A 20 11.24 -2.49 -21.13
N GLN A 21 10.64 -3.65 -21.16
CA GLN A 21 9.21 -3.81 -20.93
C GLN A 21 9.01 -4.13 -19.46
N ILE A 22 8.16 -3.36 -18.80
CA ILE A 22 7.73 -3.61 -17.42
C ILE A 22 6.28 -4.08 -17.50
N ASP A 23 6.05 -5.32 -17.19
CA ASP A 23 4.73 -5.93 -17.17
C ASP A 23 4.28 -6.30 -15.74
N GLU A 24 3.09 -6.87 -15.60
CA GLU A 24 2.56 -7.26 -14.30
C GLU A 24 3.46 -8.28 -13.58
N SER A 25 4.18 -9.13 -14.31
CA SER A 25 5.06 -10.15 -13.71
C SER A 25 6.34 -9.58 -13.13
N ASP A 26 6.75 -8.38 -13.56
CA ASP A 26 7.90 -7.68 -12.98
C ASP A 26 7.53 -6.95 -11.69
N VAL A 27 6.27 -6.53 -11.59
CA VAL A 27 5.74 -5.80 -10.43
C VAL A 27 5.27 -6.75 -9.34
N PHE A 28 4.62 -7.85 -9.71
CA PHE A 28 4.08 -8.81 -8.75
C PHE A 28 5.04 -9.97 -8.54
N LEU A 29 5.50 -10.15 -7.30
CA LEU A 29 6.48 -11.16 -6.92
C LEU A 29 5.84 -12.25 -6.03
N PRO A 30 4.93 -13.09 -6.55
CA PRO A 30 4.27 -14.11 -5.76
C PRO A 30 5.26 -15.17 -5.25
N LYS A 31 5.13 -15.54 -3.98
CA LYS A 31 5.95 -16.59 -3.35
C LYS A 31 5.03 -17.63 -2.71
N PRO A 32 4.62 -18.67 -3.43
CA PRO A 32 3.55 -19.57 -3.01
C PRO A 32 3.85 -20.45 -1.80
N SER A 33 5.11 -20.59 -1.40
CA SER A 33 5.50 -21.48 -0.31
C SER A 33 6.25 -20.74 0.80
N VAL A 34 5.49 -20.13 1.72
CA VAL A 34 6.03 -19.50 2.93
C VAL A 34 5.65 -20.36 4.14
N THR A 35 6.61 -20.68 5.01
CA THR A 35 6.35 -21.41 6.27
C THR A 35 5.75 -20.43 7.29
N PRO A 36 4.58 -20.73 7.88
CA PRO A 36 3.98 -19.90 8.90
C PRO A 36 4.89 -19.73 10.12
N ALA A 37 5.09 -18.50 10.58
CA ALA A 37 5.70 -18.21 11.87
C ALA A 37 4.70 -18.52 13.00
N THR A 38 5.21 -18.84 14.19
CA THR A 38 4.38 -18.94 15.38
C THR A 38 3.86 -17.55 15.75
N PHE A 39 2.52 -17.41 15.80
CA PHE A 39 1.92 -16.15 16.22
C PHE A 39 1.90 -16.09 17.76
N ASP A 40 2.52 -15.04 18.29
CA ASP A 40 2.54 -14.76 19.71
C ASP A 40 2.58 -13.24 19.95
N VAL A 41 1.40 -12.63 20.09
CA VAL A 41 1.23 -11.22 20.44
C VAL A 41 0.27 -11.14 21.63
N PRO A 42 0.77 -10.77 22.82
CA PRO A 42 -0.05 -10.73 24.03
C PRO A 42 -1.29 -9.83 23.87
N GLY A 43 -2.45 -10.32 24.31
CA GLY A 43 -3.70 -9.56 24.27
C GLY A 43 -4.37 -9.51 22.88
N VAL A 44 -3.76 -10.08 21.86
CA VAL A 44 -4.31 -10.13 20.50
C VAL A 44 -4.76 -11.53 20.15
N THR A 45 -6.01 -11.67 19.70
CA THR A 45 -6.56 -12.92 19.17
C THR A 45 -6.47 -12.92 17.66
N LEU A 46 -5.80 -13.93 17.08
CA LEU A 46 -5.74 -14.13 15.65
C LEU A 46 -6.80 -15.14 15.20
N THR A 47 -7.63 -14.74 14.23
CA THR A 47 -8.54 -15.64 13.52
C THR A 47 -8.18 -15.67 12.05
N GLN A 48 -7.97 -16.86 11.49
CA GLN A 48 -7.69 -17.03 10.06
C GLN A 48 -8.99 -17.17 9.27
N HIS A 49 -9.04 -16.54 8.11
CA HIS A 49 -10.17 -16.56 7.19
C HIS A 49 -9.72 -16.93 5.78
N ARG A 50 -10.62 -17.59 5.06
CA ARG A 50 -10.52 -17.84 3.62
C ARG A 50 -11.60 -17.03 2.95
N ILE A 51 -11.24 -15.88 2.39
CA ILE A 51 -12.18 -14.93 1.80
C ILE A 51 -12.40 -15.29 0.33
N PRO A 52 -13.62 -15.67 -0.08
CA PRO A 52 -13.93 -15.86 -1.50
C PRO A 52 -13.94 -14.49 -2.21
N VAL A 53 -13.06 -14.33 -3.19
CA VAL A 53 -12.93 -13.10 -3.97
C VAL A 53 -13.52 -13.23 -5.38
N ASP A 54 -13.64 -14.47 -5.86
CA ASP A 54 -14.43 -14.86 -7.03
C ASP A 54 -14.93 -16.31 -6.88
N ASP A 55 -15.59 -16.85 -7.92
CA ASP A 55 -16.18 -18.19 -7.89
C ASP A 55 -15.16 -19.33 -7.64
N THR A 56 -13.88 -19.07 -7.90
CA THR A 56 -12.82 -20.10 -7.89
C THR A 56 -11.65 -19.77 -6.99
N VAL A 57 -11.49 -18.51 -6.58
CA VAL A 57 -10.34 -18.03 -5.83
C VAL A 57 -10.74 -17.59 -4.44
N GLN A 58 -9.96 -18.06 -3.46
CA GLN A 58 -10.00 -17.60 -2.08
C GLN A 58 -8.64 -17.02 -1.70
N VAL A 59 -8.66 -15.90 -0.98
CA VAL A 59 -7.46 -15.29 -0.39
C VAL A 59 -7.40 -15.60 1.09
N ASP A 60 -6.17 -15.76 1.60
CA ASP A 60 -5.91 -15.98 3.02
C ASP A 60 -5.89 -14.63 3.74
N ALA A 61 -6.57 -14.55 4.87
CA ALA A 61 -6.66 -13.32 5.65
C ALA A 61 -6.58 -13.61 7.16
N TRP A 62 -5.98 -12.69 7.88
CA TRP A 62 -5.90 -12.70 9.33
C TRP A 62 -6.71 -11.55 9.90
N HIS A 63 -7.63 -11.88 10.80
CA HIS A 63 -8.37 -10.94 11.62
C HIS A 63 -7.80 -10.97 13.04
N LEU A 64 -7.19 -9.87 13.43
CA LEU A 64 -6.55 -9.66 14.72
C LEU A 64 -7.48 -8.78 15.57
N THR A 65 -7.92 -9.30 16.69
CA THR A 65 -8.86 -8.60 17.57
C THR A 65 -8.29 -8.37 18.95
N GLN A 66 -8.66 -7.26 19.57
CA GLN A 66 -8.33 -6.89 20.95
C GLN A 66 -9.58 -6.37 21.67
N PRO A 67 -9.66 -6.56 23.02
CA PRO A 67 -10.88 -6.24 23.79
C PRO A 67 -11.31 -4.76 23.69
N ASP A 68 -10.34 -3.84 23.68
CA ASP A 68 -10.59 -2.39 23.77
C ASP A 68 -10.40 -1.69 22.41
N ALA A 69 -10.58 -2.41 21.31
CA ALA A 69 -10.43 -1.83 19.98
C ALA A 69 -11.50 -0.78 19.69
N GLU A 70 -11.06 0.39 19.26
CA GLU A 70 -11.91 1.56 18.97
C GLU A 70 -12.12 1.77 17.47
N ALA A 71 -11.27 1.14 16.64
CA ALA A 71 -11.33 1.18 15.19
C ALA A 71 -10.88 -0.17 14.61
N THR A 72 -11.09 -0.36 13.31
CA THR A 72 -10.52 -1.48 12.55
C THR A 72 -9.61 -0.94 11.46
N VAL A 73 -8.41 -1.49 11.34
CA VAL A 73 -7.49 -1.23 10.24
C VAL A 73 -7.62 -2.32 9.20
N LEU A 74 -7.97 -1.96 7.96
CA LEU A 74 -7.87 -2.82 6.80
C LEU A 74 -6.53 -2.51 6.12
N PHE A 75 -5.58 -3.44 6.23
CA PHE A 75 -4.20 -3.26 5.79
C PHE A 75 -3.93 -3.89 4.43
N PHE A 76 -3.34 -3.11 3.54
CA PHE A 76 -2.86 -3.49 2.22
C PHE A 76 -1.34 -3.44 2.20
N GLY A 77 -0.71 -4.60 2.16
CA GLY A 77 0.76 -4.73 2.20
C GLY A 77 1.45 -4.26 0.93
N GLY A 78 2.76 -4.05 1.02
CA GLY A 78 3.62 -3.77 -0.12
C GLY A 78 3.86 -5.01 -0.99
N ASN A 79 4.61 -4.83 -2.08
CA ASN A 79 5.05 -5.95 -2.90
C ASN A 79 5.96 -6.89 -2.08
N GLY A 80 5.66 -8.20 -2.15
CA GLY A 80 6.36 -9.19 -1.33
C GLY A 80 5.92 -9.25 0.14
N PHE A 81 4.82 -8.58 0.49
CA PHE A 81 4.17 -8.76 1.79
C PHE A 81 3.55 -10.14 1.91
N TYR A 82 3.75 -10.77 3.07
CA TYR A 82 3.15 -12.07 3.45
C TYR A 82 2.68 -12.01 4.89
N LEU A 83 1.48 -12.53 5.14
CA LEU A 83 0.91 -12.62 6.49
C LEU A 83 1.88 -13.25 7.49
N VAL A 84 2.50 -14.37 7.12
CA VAL A 84 3.43 -15.12 7.98
C VAL A 84 4.76 -14.39 8.24
N GLN A 85 5.02 -13.26 7.60
CA GLN A 85 6.20 -12.42 7.79
C GLN A 85 5.85 -11.02 8.32
N SER A 86 4.57 -10.76 8.62
CA SER A 86 4.07 -9.42 8.98
C SER A 86 4.09 -9.11 10.48
N LEU A 87 4.77 -9.90 11.30
CA LEU A 87 4.73 -9.76 12.76
C LEU A 87 5.15 -8.37 13.26
N GLY A 88 6.08 -7.69 12.56
CA GLY A 88 6.46 -6.31 12.85
C GLY A 88 5.28 -5.36 12.70
N TYR A 89 4.59 -5.37 11.55
CA TYR A 89 3.38 -4.58 11.32
C TYR A 89 2.26 -4.92 12.30
N ILE A 90 2.05 -6.23 12.57
CA ILE A 90 1.03 -6.67 13.53
C ILE A 90 1.28 -6.03 14.89
N ARG A 91 2.48 -6.17 15.45
CA ARG A 91 2.83 -5.59 16.74
C ARG A 91 2.67 -4.08 16.74
N ALA A 92 3.19 -3.40 15.72
CA ALA A 92 3.13 -1.96 15.62
C ALA A 92 1.69 -1.42 15.56
N LEU A 93 0.81 -2.08 14.80
CA LEU A 93 -0.60 -1.69 14.69
C LEU A 93 -1.41 -2.07 15.93
N THR A 94 -1.15 -3.25 16.51
CA THR A 94 -1.87 -3.69 17.73
C THR A 94 -1.38 -3.03 19.02
N ASP A 95 -0.31 -2.25 19.00
CA ASP A 95 0.02 -1.30 20.06
C ASP A 95 -1.00 -0.13 20.16
N PHE A 96 -1.76 0.11 19.10
CA PHE A 96 -2.91 1.01 19.13
C PHE A 96 -4.19 0.22 19.46
N PRO A 97 -5.24 0.86 19.99
CA PRO A 97 -6.51 0.19 20.29
C PRO A 97 -7.34 -0.06 19.02
N VAL A 98 -6.84 -0.92 18.12
CA VAL A 98 -7.46 -1.24 16.84
C VAL A 98 -7.53 -2.75 16.60
N ASN A 99 -8.60 -3.21 15.97
CA ASN A 99 -8.58 -4.48 15.29
C ASN A 99 -7.85 -4.33 13.94
N VAL A 100 -7.27 -5.42 13.42
CA VAL A 100 -6.57 -5.38 12.15
C VAL A 100 -7.03 -6.52 11.25
N VAL A 101 -7.33 -6.21 10.00
CA VAL A 101 -7.56 -7.19 8.93
C VAL A 101 -6.42 -7.07 7.94
N MET A 102 -5.64 -8.13 7.80
CA MET A 102 -4.54 -8.27 6.84
C MET A 102 -4.82 -9.46 5.94
N TRP A 103 -4.27 -9.46 4.73
CA TRP A 103 -4.49 -10.55 3.80
C TRP A 103 -3.32 -10.75 2.83
N ASP A 104 -3.11 -11.98 2.40
CA ASP A 104 -2.20 -12.31 1.32
C ASP A 104 -2.91 -12.07 -0.02
N TYR A 105 -2.29 -11.30 -0.90
CA TYR A 105 -2.82 -11.07 -2.25
C TYR A 105 -2.97 -12.39 -3.01
N ARG A 106 -3.87 -12.42 -4.03
CA ARG A 106 -3.98 -13.62 -4.86
C ARG A 106 -2.62 -13.99 -5.47
N GLY A 107 -2.28 -15.28 -5.42
CA GLY A 107 -0.98 -15.81 -5.81
C GLY A 107 0.14 -15.61 -4.78
N TYR A 108 -0.13 -14.92 -3.64
CA TYR A 108 0.82 -14.75 -2.55
C TYR A 108 0.48 -15.68 -1.38
N GLY A 109 1.50 -16.08 -0.62
CA GLY A 109 1.34 -16.92 0.57
C GLY A 109 0.47 -18.16 0.32
N ASN A 110 -0.63 -18.25 1.07
CA ASN A 110 -1.60 -19.34 0.93
C ASN A 110 -2.81 -18.96 0.04
N SER A 111 -2.84 -17.75 -0.54
CA SER A 111 -3.91 -17.32 -1.42
C SER A 111 -3.85 -18.01 -2.78
N GLY A 112 -5.03 -18.35 -3.32
CA GLY A 112 -5.14 -18.93 -4.65
C GLY A 112 -5.03 -17.89 -5.78
N GLY A 113 -5.10 -18.38 -7.03
CA GLY A 113 -5.17 -17.54 -8.23
C GLY A 113 -3.84 -17.00 -8.73
N GLN A 114 -3.90 -16.10 -9.69
CA GLN A 114 -2.74 -15.43 -10.30
C GLN A 114 -2.88 -13.92 -10.13
N PRO A 115 -1.79 -13.20 -9.82
CA PRO A 115 -1.82 -11.74 -9.66
C PRO A 115 -2.00 -11.05 -11.01
N THR A 116 -2.98 -10.15 -11.09
CA THR A 116 -3.18 -9.18 -12.17
C THR A 116 -3.75 -7.90 -11.59
N VAL A 117 -3.55 -6.77 -12.23
CA VAL A 117 -4.10 -5.47 -11.74
C VAL A 117 -5.62 -5.52 -11.59
N PRO A 118 -6.41 -5.97 -12.61
CA PRO A 118 -7.86 -6.06 -12.45
C PRO A 118 -8.30 -6.96 -11.30
N ALA A 119 -7.59 -8.08 -11.11
CA ALA A 119 -7.90 -9.02 -10.04
C ALA A 119 -7.59 -8.43 -8.67
N PHE A 120 -6.43 -7.78 -8.48
CA PHE A 120 -6.07 -7.11 -7.22
C PHE A 120 -7.10 -6.04 -6.83
N LYS A 121 -7.56 -5.26 -7.80
CA LYS A 121 -8.61 -4.24 -7.58
C LYS A 121 -9.94 -4.85 -7.13
N ALA A 122 -10.37 -5.90 -7.81
CA ALA A 122 -11.61 -6.62 -7.46
C ALA A 122 -11.50 -7.27 -6.07
N ASP A 123 -10.35 -7.88 -5.76
CA ASP A 123 -10.08 -8.52 -4.48
C ASP A 123 -10.06 -7.51 -3.33
N ALA A 124 -9.40 -6.35 -3.52
CA ALA A 124 -9.36 -5.29 -2.51
C ALA A 124 -10.76 -4.83 -2.10
N LEU A 125 -11.65 -4.62 -3.08
CA LEU A 125 -13.06 -4.29 -2.86
C LEU A 125 -13.83 -5.47 -2.25
N GLY A 126 -13.49 -6.71 -2.61
CA GLY A 126 -14.05 -7.94 -2.04
C GLY A 126 -13.69 -8.11 -0.57
N VAL A 127 -12.42 -7.90 -0.22
CA VAL A 127 -11.93 -7.99 1.16
C VAL A 127 -12.52 -6.87 2.02
N TYR A 128 -12.66 -5.64 1.50
CA TYR A 128 -13.38 -4.57 2.20
C TYR A 128 -14.82 -4.98 2.54
N ARG A 129 -15.59 -5.51 1.56
CA ARG A 129 -16.95 -6.01 1.81
C ARG A 129 -16.97 -7.12 2.85
N TYR A 130 -16.02 -8.05 2.78
CA TYR A 130 -15.95 -9.12 3.76
C TYR A 130 -15.65 -8.58 5.17
N ALA A 131 -14.75 -7.61 5.29
CA ALA A 131 -14.44 -6.96 6.57
C ALA A 131 -15.68 -6.27 7.17
N THR A 132 -16.47 -5.57 6.35
CA THR A 132 -17.68 -4.87 6.82
C THR A 132 -18.85 -5.81 7.06
N ASP A 133 -19.16 -6.70 6.13
CA ASP A 133 -20.39 -7.49 6.15
C ASP A 133 -20.27 -8.77 6.99
N SER A 134 -19.06 -9.35 7.06
CA SER A 134 -18.83 -10.65 7.72
C SER A 134 -18.04 -10.54 9.02
N LEU A 135 -17.05 -9.62 9.11
CA LEU A 135 -16.26 -9.43 10.32
C LEU A 135 -16.80 -8.31 11.23
N GLY A 136 -17.81 -7.56 10.77
CA GLY A 136 -18.47 -6.51 11.55
C GLY A 136 -17.65 -5.22 11.70
N ALA A 137 -16.69 -4.98 10.81
CA ALA A 137 -15.95 -3.70 10.79
C ALA A 137 -16.90 -2.56 10.42
N ASP A 138 -17.05 -1.58 11.31
CA ASP A 138 -17.88 -0.39 11.06
C ASP A 138 -17.17 0.55 10.08
N PRO A 139 -17.74 0.87 8.91
CA PRO A 139 -17.15 1.83 7.97
C PRO A 139 -16.88 3.22 8.56
N ASN A 140 -17.58 3.61 9.63
CA ASN A 140 -17.34 4.86 10.35
C ASN A 140 -16.14 4.80 11.28
N ARG A 141 -15.57 3.61 11.50
CA ARG A 141 -14.39 3.32 12.31
C ARG A 141 -13.35 2.50 11.55
N LEU A 142 -13.53 2.35 10.24
CA LEU A 142 -12.60 1.62 9.39
C LEU A 142 -11.52 2.55 8.84
N ILE A 143 -10.27 2.26 9.15
CA ILE A 143 -9.10 2.92 8.58
C ILE A 143 -8.56 2.03 7.47
N VAL A 144 -8.41 2.58 6.29
CA VAL A 144 -7.77 1.90 5.15
C VAL A 144 -6.30 2.29 5.14
N HIS A 145 -5.41 1.32 5.30
CA HIS A 145 -3.98 1.55 5.40
C HIS A 145 -3.23 0.78 4.30
N GLY A 146 -2.52 1.50 3.43
CA GLY A 146 -1.68 0.93 2.38
C GLY A 146 -0.20 1.22 2.60
N HIS A 147 0.66 0.24 2.35
CA HIS A 147 2.11 0.38 2.29
C HIS A 147 2.60 0.14 0.87
N SER A 148 3.43 1.04 0.30
CA SER A 148 4.05 0.86 -1.01
C SER A 148 3.02 0.50 -2.10
N LEU A 149 3.12 -0.66 -2.76
CA LEU A 149 2.11 -1.18 -3.71
C LEU A 149 0.68 -1.12 -3.14
N GLY A 150 0.52 -1.45 -1.87
CA GLY A 150 -0.78 -1.45 -1.20
C GLY A 150 -1.44 -0.08 -1.14
N THR A 151 -0.70 1.02 -1.35
CA THR A 151 -1.28 2.37 -1.39
C THR A 151 -2.23 2.56 -2.57
N PHE A 152 -1.98 1.92 -3.72
CA PHE A 152 -2.88 1.93 -4.86
C PHE A 152 -4.22 1.23 -4.57
N LEU A 153 -4.18 0.14 -3.80
CA LEU A 153 -5.40 -0.57 -3.38
C LEU A 153 -6.12 0.17 -2.26
N ALA A 154 -5.38 0.76 -1.33
CA ALA A 154 -5.94 1.57 -0.26
C ALA A 154 -6.68 2.80 -0.80
N THR A 155 -6.08 3.54 -1.74
CA THR A 155 -6.73 4.69 -2.39
C THR A 155 -7.93 4.28 -3.25
N LEU A 156 -7.84 3.16 -3.98
CA LEU A 156 -8.98 2.60 -4.71
C LEU A 156 -10.16 2.32 -3.75
N VAL A 157 -9.92 1.62 -2.66
CA VAL A 157 -10.97 1.30 -1.69
C VAL A 157 -11.54 2.58 -1.07
N ALA A 158 -10.68 3.52 -0.66
CA ALA A 158 -11.12 4.75 -0.02
C ALA A 158 -11.84 5.73 -0.97
N SER A 159 -11.57 5.69 -2.28
CA SER A 159 -12.29 6.49 -3.28
C SER A 159 -13.68 5.91 -3.61
N GLU A 160 -13.83 4.58 -3.54
CA GLU A 160 -15.09 3.91 -3.89
C GLU A 160 -15.96 3.52 -2.69
N ARG A 161 -15.41 3.48 -1.51
CA ARG A 161 -16.05 2.99 -0.28
C ARG A 161 -15.81 3.93 0.88
N ARG A 162 -16.69 3.88 1.85
CA ARG A 162 -16.58 4.68 3.06
C ARG A 162 -15.41 4.18 3.91
N ALA A 163 -14.55 5.12 4.32
CA ALA A 163 -13.51 4.93 5.31
C ALA A 163 -13.54 6.09 6.32
N ALA A 164 -13.20 5.81 7.56
CA ALA A 164 -13.10 6.80 8.62
C ALA A 164 -11.73 7.52 8.61
N GLY A 165 -10.74 6.90 8.01
CA GLY A 165 -9.39 7.44 7.82
C GLY A 165 -8.62 6.66 6.76
N VAL A 166 -7.60 7.28 6.21
CA VAL A 166 -6.71 6.67 5.22
C VAL A 166 -5.26 6.90 5.64
N VAL A 167 -4.44 5.84 5.57
CA VAL A 167 -2.99 5.92 5.80
C VAL A 167 -2.28 5.42 4.55
N LEU A 168 -1.37 6.23 4.03
CA LEU A 168 -0.52 5.88 2.90
C LEU A 168 0.95 5.94 3.33
N GLU A 169 1.55 4.78 3.53
CA GLU A 169 2.94 4.63 3.95
C GLU A 169 3.81 4.35 2.74
N ASN A 170 4.83 5.18 2.53
CA ASN A 170 5.72 5.15 1.37
C ASN A 170 4.96 5.01 0.04
N PRO A 171 4.04 5.95 -0.27
CA PRO A 171 3.23 5.89 -1.47
C PRO A 171 3.99 6.33 -2.72
N ALA A 172 3.70 5.68 -3.86
CA ALA A 172 4.03 6.23 -5.17
C ALA A 172 2.93 7.20 -5.63
N THR A 173 3.25 8.19 -6.49
CA THR A 173 2.24 9.06 -7.12
C THR A 173 1.36 8.29 -8.09
N ASP A 174 2.00 7.59 -8.98
CA ASP A 174 1.45 6.75 -10.04
C ASP A 174 2.55 5.78 -10.52
N VAL A 175 2.21 4.87 -11.42
CA VAL A 175 3.18 3.90 -11.93
C VAL A 175 4.27 4.56 -12.77
N ASP A 176 3.95 5.59 -13.57
CA ASP A 176 4.94 6.28 -14.37
C ASP A 176 5.97 7.02 -13.48
N GLY A 177 5.52 7.71 -12.43
CA GLY A 177 6.37 8.34 -11.43
C GLY A 177 7.25 7.33 -10.68
N TRP A 178 6.71 6.15 -10.35
CA TRP A 178 7.50 5.08 -9.75
C TRP A 178 8.59 4.57 -10.72
N VAL A 179 8.26 4.31 -11.99
CA VAL A 179 9.23 3.90 -13.01
C VAL A 179 10.32 4.97 -13.18
N GLU A 180 9.94 6.24 -13.12
CA GLU A 180 10.90 7.34 -13.18
C GLU A 180 11.89 7.36 -12.01
N SER A 181 11.45 6.93 -10.82
CA SER A 181 12.33 6.88 -9.66
C SER A 181 13.32 5.71 -9.70
N VAL A 182 12.89 4.55 -10.22
CA VAL A 182 13.72 3.34 -10.24
C VAL A 182 14.60 3.21 -11.49
N VAL A 183 14.23 3.88 -12.62
CA VAL A 183 15.02 3.88 -13.85
C VAL A 183 15.77 5.20 -13.98
N PRO A 184 17.10 5.25 -13.77
CA PRO A 184 17.88 6.47 -13.86
C PRO A 184 17.70 7.20 -15.20
N TRP A 185 17.61 8.54 -15.17
CA TRP A 185 17.36 9.37 -16.35
C TRP A 185 18.36 9.13 -17.50
N TYR A 186 19.63 8.83 -17.17
CA TYR A 186 20.66 8.57 -18.19
C TYR A 186 20.47 7.20 -18.87
N ILE A 187 19.84 6.23 -18.23
CA ILE A 187 19.45 4.96 -18.86
C ILE A 187 18.34 5.20 -19.87
N ARG A 188 17.34 6.06 -19.54
CA ARG A 188 16.22 6.42 -20.43
C ARG A 188 16.65 7.15 -21.71
N LEU A 189 17.88 7.66 -21.79
CA LEU A 189 18.43 8.20 -23.03
C LEU A 189 18.80 7.12 -24.07
N PHE A 190 18.99 5.88 -23.62
CA PHE A 190 19.47 4.77 -24.45
C PHE A 190 18.48 3.60 -24.51
N VAL A 191 17.48 3.58 -23.66
CA VAL A 191 16.51 2.49 -23.52
C VAL A 191 15.11 3.07 -23.50
N ASN A 192 14.21 2.51 -24.32
CA ASN A 192 12.80 2.81 -24.23
C ASN A 192 12.19 1.95 -23.12
N VAL A 193 11.43 2.56 -22.20
CA VAL A 193 10.71 1.87 -21.14
C VAL A 193 9.24 1.83 -21.51
N GLU A 194 8.71 0.64 -21.75
CA GLU A 194 7.29 0.41 -22.02
C GLU A 194 6.64 -0.23 -20.81
N VAL A 195 5.64 0.44 -20.26
CA VAL A 195 4.84 -0.05 -19.13
C VAL A 195 3.53 -0.62 -19.69
N ASP A 196 3.10 -1.77 -19.18
CA ASP A 196 1.82 -2.37 -19.57
C ASP A 196 0.66 -1.38 -19.34
N ALA A 197 -0.32 -1.39 -20.25
CA ALA A 197 -1.45 -0.46 -20.21
C ALA A 197 -2.31 -0.62 -18.95
N THR A 198 -2.38 -1.82 -18.36
CA THR A 198 -3.11 -2.08 -17.12
C THR A 198 -2.44 -1.44 -15.91
N LEU A 199 -1.12 -1.35 -15.91
CA LEU A 199 -0.34 -0.68 -14.87
C LEU A 199 -0.38 0.85 -15.02
N ARG A 200 -0.28 1.40 -16.24
CA ARG A 200 -0.30 2.85 -16.49
C ARG A 200 -1.53 3.58 -15.99
N GLY A 201 -2.67 2.91 -15.91
CA GLY A 201 -3.91 3.48 -15.40
C GLY A 201 -3.96 3.60 -13.87
N GLU A 202 -2.93 3.19 -13.16
CA GLU A 202 -2.92 3.20 -11.70
C GLU A 202 -2.27 4.49 -11.17
N SER A 203 -3.11 5.35 -10.57
CA SER A 203 -2.72 6.67 -10.06
C SER A 203 -3.31 6.91 -8.67
N ASN A 204 -2.45 7.16 -7.69
CA ASN A 204 -2.85 7.63 -6.38
C ASN A 204 -3.26 9.12 -6.44
N VAL A 205 -2.61 9.92 -7.30
CA VAL A 205 -2.95 11.34 -7.48
C VAL A 205 -4.40 11.52 -7.87
N GLU A 206 -4.88 10.77 -8.87
CA GLU A 206 -6.27 10.86 -9.33
C GLU A 206 -7.25 10.44 -8.23
N ARG A 207 -6.99 9.32 -7.56
CA ARG A 207 -7.89 8.79 -6.52
C ARG A 207 -7.98 9.66 -5.28
N LEU A 208 -6.91 10.38 -4.92
CA LEU A 208 -6.92 11.29 -3.77
C LEU A 208 -7.93 12.44 -3.92
N GLN A 209 -8.31 12.81 -5.14
CA GLN A 209 -9.33 13.83 -5.40
C GLN A 209 -10.73 13.40 -4.93
N GLU A 210 -10.97 12.08 -4.86
CA GLU A 210 -12.27 11.48 -4.48
C GLU A 210 -12.33 11.10 -2.98
N ILE A 211 -11.20 11.22 -2.26
CA ILE A 211 -11.12 10.81 -0.85
C ILE A 211 -11.49 11.97 0.05
N ALA A 212 -12.59 11.83 0.79
CA ALA A 212 -13.05 12.80 1.77
C ALA A 212 -12.65 12.48 3.23
N ALA A 213 -12.13 11.28 3.49
CA ALA A 213 -11.70 10.87 4.81
C ALA A 213 -10.40 11.59 5.24
N PRO A 214 -10.15 11.79 6.55
CA PRO A 214 -8.86 12.22 7.06
C PRO A 214 -7.71 11.36 6.51
N LEU A 215 -6.64 12.01 6.03
CA LEU A 215 -5.54 11.37 5.33
C LEU A 215 -4.22 11.58 6.08
N LEU A 216 -3.49 10.51 6.33
CA LEU A 216 -2.12 10.50 6.81
C LEU A 216 -1.20 9.94 5.73
N LEU A 217 -0.27 10.74 5.25
CA LEU A 217 0.82 10.32 4.36
C LEU A 217 2.11 10.21 5.18
N VAL A 218 2.82 9.11 5.01
CA VAL A 218 4.11 8.90 5.65
C VAL A 218 5.14 8.49 4.61
N GLY A 219 6.31 9.12 4.63
CA GLY A 219 7.43 8.78 3.76
C GLY A 219 8.74 8.71 4.52
N GLY A 220 9.66 7.85 4.11
CA GLY A 220 11.02 7.81 4.61
C GLY A 220 11.91 8.81 3.87
N SER A 221 12.76 9.58 4.58
CA SER A 221 13.65 10.55 3.93
C SER A 221 14.75 9.89 3.09
N GLU A 222 15.06 8.61 3.36
CA GLU A 222 16.06 7.81 2.63
C GLU A 222 15.42 6.72 1.76
N ASP A 223 14.09 6.80 1.52
CA ASP A 223 13.42 5.88 0.61
C ASP A 223 13.82 6.15 -0.85
N ASN A 224 14.45 5.14 -1.46
CA ASN A 224 14.89 5.18 -2.86
C ASN A 224 13.97 4.38 -3.80
N VAL A 225 12.89 3.80 -3.28
CA VAL A 225 11.90 3.03 -4.05
C VAL A 225 10.69 3.92 -4.37
N THR A 226 10.09 4.49 -3.33
CA THR A 226 9.06 5.52 -3.44
C THR A 226 9.55 6.75 -2.70
N THR A 227 10.11 7.69 -3.47
CA THR A 227 10.86 8.80 -2.88
C THR A 227 9.98 9.70 -2.00
N PRO A 228 10.55 10.38 -0.98
CA PRO A 228 9.78 11.29 -0.12
C PRO A 228 9.10 12.42 -0.91
N ASP A 229 9.58 12.76 -2.11
CA ASP A 229 8.95 13.76 -2.96
C ASP A 229 7.61 13.28 -3.53
N MET A 230 7.43 11.97 -3.73
CA MET A 230 6.12 11.41 -4.11
C MET A 230 5.09 11.64 -3.00
N ALA A 231 5.45 11.37 -1.74
CA ALA A 231 4.57 11.64 -0.60
C ALA A 231 4.25 13.14 -0.47
N ARG A 232 5.22 14.04 -0.72
CA ARG A 232 5.00 15.49 -0.75
C ARG A 232 4.05 15.92 -1.86
N THR A 233 4.21 15.35 -3.05
CA THR A 233 3.33 15.60 -4.20
C THR A 233 1.90 15.17 -3.87
N LEU A 234 1.72 13.95 -3.38
CA LEU A 234 0.40 13.45 -2.97
C LEU A 234 -0.24 14.30 -1.88
N HIS A 235 0.55 14.77 -0.90
CA HIS A 235 0.06 15.67 0.12
C HIS A 235 -0.42 17.01 -0.42
N ALA A 236 0.30 17.56 -1.41
CA ALA A 236 -0.06 18.83 -2.04
C ALA A 236 -1.32 18.71 -2.91
N GLU A 237 -1.52 17.55 -3.55
CA GLU A 237 -2.66 17.27 -4.44
C GLU A 237 -3.91 16.78 -3.69
N ALA A 238 -3.78 16.32 -2.45
CA ALA A 238 -4.90 15.79 -1.69
C ALA A 238 -5.89 16.87 -1.28
N THR A 239 -7.18 16.63 -1.53
CA THR A 239 -8.30 17.53 -1.19
C THR A 239 -8.95 17.20 0.16
N ALA A 240 -8.51 16.14 0.81
CA ALA A 240 -9.04 15.69 2.10
C ALA A 240 -8.99 16.81 3.17
N PRO A 241 -10.04 16.99 3.98
CA PRO A 241 -10.16 18.14 4.92
C PRO A 241 -9.13 18.11 6.05
N HIS A 242 -8.56 16.95 6.32
CA HIS A 242 -7.51 16.72 7.32
C HIS A 242 -6.41 15.89 6.69
N ASN A 243 -5.50 16.57 6.03
CA ASN A 243 -4.39 15.97 5.30
C ASN A 243 -3.09 16.25 6.06
N GLU A 244 -2.43 15.22 6.55
CA GLU A 244 -1.19 15.31 7.33
C GLU A 244 -0.07 14.54 6.62
N LEU A 245 1.12 15.15 6.54
CA LEU A 245 2.32 14.53 6.00
C LEU A 245 3.38 14.40 7.08
N VAL A 246 3.96 13.21 7.19
CA VAL A 246 5.13 12.94 8.03
C VAL A 246 6.25 12.40 7.15
N ILE A 247 7.41 13.07 7.16
CA ILE A 247 8.64 12.52 6.60
C ILE A 247 9.51 12.06 7.76
N VAL A 248 9.75 10.76 7.86
CA VAL A 248 10.58 10.15 8.90
C VAL A 248 12.05 10.33 8.52
N ASP A 249 12.78 11.09 9.31
CA ASP A 249 14.21 11.33 9.09
C ASP A 249 15.01 10.04 9.26
N GLY A 250 15.91 9.75 8.31
CA GLY A 250 16.66 8.50 8.22
C GLY A 250 15.80 7.27 7.89
N GLY A 251 14.50 7.43 7.69
CA GLY A 251 13.60 6.32 7.34
C GLY A 251 13.80 5.84 5.90
N GLY A 252 13.85 4.52 5.71
CA GLY A 252 13.89 3.86 4.41
C GLY A 252 12.50 3.46 3.91
N HIS A 253 12.46 2.45 3.03
CA HIS A 253 11.20 1.96 2.43
C HIS A 253 10.33 1.13 3.37
N ASN A 254 10.88 0.58 4.43
CA ASN A 254 10.18 -0.33 5.35
C ASN A 254 10.34 0.15 6.80
N GLU A 255 9.47 -0.38 7.68
CA GLU A 255 9.60 -0.25 9.15
C GLU A 255 9.46 1.18 9.69
N LEU A 256 8.79 2.10 8.94
CA LEU A 256 8.53 3.46 9.42
C LEU A 256 7.64 3.49 10.67
N TYR A 257 6.85 2.45 10.89
CA TYR A 257 5.95 2.30 12.04
C TYR A 257 6.67 2.30 13.40
N GLU A 258 7.99 2.06 13.42
CA GLU A 258 8.79 2.15 14.65
C GLU A 258 9.12 3.59 15.04
N ALA A 259 9.03 4.53 14.10
CA ALA A 259 9.41 5.92 14.31
C ALA A 259 8.39 6.67 15.17
N ALA A 260 8.88 7.41 16.18
CA ALA A 260 8.02 8.20 17.05
C ALA A 260 7.14 9.23 16.31
N PRO A 261 7.61 9.95 15.26
CA PRO A 261 6.76 10.85 14.47
C PRO A 261 5.60 10.13 13.77
N TYR A 262 5.84 8.92 13.23
CA TYR A 262 4.80 8.08 12.65
C TYR A 262 3.73 7.75 13.68
N ARG A 263 4.15 7.20 14.83
CA ARG A 263 3.23 6.77 15.89
C ARG A 263 2.37 7.92 16.40
N ALA A 264 2.97 9.06 16.64
CA ALA A 264 2.24 10.26 17.07
C ALA A 264 1.23 10.76 16.03
N ALA A 265 1.54 10.67 14.72
CA ALA A 265 0.60 11.03 13.65
C ALA A 265 -0.55 10.02 13.56
N TYR A 266 -0.25 8.74 13.71
CA TYR A 266 -1.25 7.68 13.72
C TYR A 266 -2.24 7.85 14.89
N GLU A 267 -1.76 8.19 16.09
CA GLU A 267 -2.60 8.52 17.25
C GLU A 267 -3.53 9.71 16.97
N ARG A 268 -3.01 10.77 16.33
CA ARG A 268 -3.85 11.92 15.93
C ARG A 268 -4.93 11.53 14.93
N LEU A 269 -4.64 10.63 13.99
CA LEU A 269 -5.64 10.10 13.05
C LEU A 269 -6.71 9.31 13.81
N LEU A 270 -6.33 8.41 14.72
CA LEU A 270 -7.25 7.65 15.56
C LEU A 270 -8.15 8.57 16.41
N ASP A 271 -7.58 9.62 16.99
CA ASP A 271 -8.36 10.62 17.74
C ASP A 271 -9.42 11.32 16.87
N ARG A 272 -9.12 11.58 15.60
CA ARG A 272 -10.09 12.16 14.66
C ARG A 272 -11.20 11.17 14.32
N VAL A 273 -10.84 9.90 14.06
CA VAL A 273 -11.81 8.83 13.80
C VAL A 273 -12.78 8.67 14.96
N ARG A 274 -12.29 8.70 16.19
CA ARG A 274 -13.12 8.64 17.41
C ARG A 274 -14.10 9.82 17.54
N ARG A 275 -13.62 11.04 17.25
CA ARG A 275 -14.42 12.28 17.43
C ARG A 275 -15.48 12.47 16.35
N ALA A 276 -15.29 11.92 15.16
CA ALA A 276 -16.24 12.06 14.06
C ALA A 276 -17.61 11.42 14.36
N GLU A 277 -17.68 10.49 15.33
CA GLU A 277 -18.93 9.85 15.76
C GLU A 277 -19.65 10.53 16.91
N THR A 278 -19.02 11.47 17.62
CA THR A 278 -19.72 12.20 18.66
C THR A 278 -20.47 13.35 17.99
N PRO A 279 -21.79 13.24 17.72
CA PRO A 279 -22.56 14.39 17.27
C PRO A 279 -22.37 15.45 18.34
N SER A 280 -21.96 16.65 17.96
CA SER A 280 -22.00 17.77 18.89
C SER A 280 -23.42 17.83 19.43
N ALA A 281 -23.61 17.54 20.71
CA ALA A 281 -24.87 17.83 21.36
C ALA A 281 -25.11 19.33 21.16
N SER A 282 -25.92 19.65 20.16
CA SER A 282 -26.35 21.02 19.90
C SER A 282 -27.04 21.52 21.15
N ARG A 283 -26.39 22.51 21.77
CA ARG A 283 -27.02 23.33 22.81
C ARG A 283 -28.10 24.22 22.17
#